data_4b344fcfe58c7fdb8a1c57afa425312b
#
_entry.id   4b344fcfe58c7fdb8a1c57afa425312b
#
_cell.length_a   1.000
_cell.length_b   1.000
_cell.length_c   1.000
_cell.angle_alpha   90.00
_cell.angle_beta   90.00
_cell.angle_gamma   90.00
#
_symmetry.space_group_name_H-M   'P 1'
#
loop_
_entity.id
_entity.type
_entity.pdbx_description
1 polymer ?
#
loop_
_entity_poly.entity_id
_entity_poly.type
_entity_poly.pdbx_seq_one_letter_code
_entity_poly.pdbx_strand_id
1 'polypeptide(L)' 'MLQRIVSLDCGARQLAQARDALGSVSGVVAAELVMGRKAIRVWQGEELSESALMDALHGAGVHGAQIE' A
#
# COMPACT_ATOMS: atom_id res chain seq x y z
N MET A 1 -2.55 -8.33 -14.42
CA MET A 1 -2.06 -7.48 -13.33
C MET A 1 -3.24 -6.88 -12.60
N LEU A 2 -3.23 -7.00 -11.29
CA LEU A 2 -4.27 -6.42 -10.45
C LEU A 2 -3.90 -5.03 -9.99
N GLN A 3 -4.91 -4.21 -9.82
CA GLN A 3 -4.78 -2.89 -9.24
C GLN A 3 -5.60 -2.84 -7.96
N ARG A 4 -4.97 -2.39 -6.87
CA ARG A 4 -5.65 -2.24 -5.59
C ARG A 4 -5.49 -0.82 -5.09
N ILE A 5 -6.48 -0.35 -4.36
CA ILE A 5 -6.43 0.95 -3.69
C ILE A 5 -6.36 0.66 -2.19
N VAL A 6 -5.33 1.19 -1.54
CA VAL A 6 -5.15 1.07 -0.10
C VAL A 6 -5.39 2.44 0.50
N SER A 7 -6.47 2.58 1.26
CA SER A 7 -6.77 3.84 1.95
C SER A 7 -6.13 3.83 3.33
N LEU A 8 -5.66 4.99 3.77
CA LEU A 8 -4.90 5.12 5.00
C LEU A 8 -5.43 6.29 5.83
N ASP A 9 -5.44 6.09 7.14
CA ASP A 9 -5.80 7.14 8.08
C ASP A 9 -4.53 7.60 8.80
N CYS A 10 -3.70 8.36 8.10
CA CYS A 10 -2.40 8.78 8.60
C CYS A 10 -1.95 10.09 7.95
N GLY A 11 -0.86 10.65 8.46
CA GLY A 11 -0.29 11.88 7.93
C GLY A 11 0.55 11.64 6.67
N ALA A 12 0.96 12.72 6.03
CA ALA A 12 1.71 12.68 4.78
C ALA A 12 3.01 11.89 4.88
N ARG A 13 3.71 12.00 6.01
CA ARG A 13 4.96 11.26 6.22
C ARG A 13 4.71 9.76 6.19
N GLN A 14 3.65 9.32 6.85
CA GLN A 14 3.31 7.90 6.89
C GLN A 14 2.81 7.40 5.55
N LEU A 15 2.16 8.25 4.77
CA LEU A 15 1.76 7.89 3.41
C LEU A 15 2.99 7.55 2.56
N ALA A 16 4.03 8.37 2.65
CA ALA A 16 5.26 8.12 1.91
C ALA A 16 5.93 6.83 2.38
N GLN A 17 5.96 6.59 3.69
CA GLN A 17 6.52 5.35 4.24
C GLN A 17 5.71 4.14 3.80
N ALA A 18 4.40 4.25 3.78
CA ALA A 18 3.52 3.17 3.35
C ALA A 18 3.74 2.85 1.87
N ARG A 19 3.88 3.88 1.03
CA ARG A 19 4.16 3.68 -0.39
C ARG A 19 5.48 2.91 -0.57
N ASP A 20 6.51 3.32 0.15
CA ASP A 20 7.81 2.67 0.05
C ASP A 20 7.74 1.23 0.53
N ALA A 21 7.02 0.98 1.63
CA ALA A 21 6.85 -0.36 2.16
C ALA A 21 6.12 -1.27 1.16
N LEU A 22 5.05 -0.76 0.57
CA LEU A 22 4.28 -1.53 -0.42
C LEU A 22 5.10 -1.79 -1.67
N GLY A 23 5.86 -0.80 -2.12
CA GLY A 23 6.71 -0.97 -3.29
C GLY A 23 7.84 -1.97 -3.10
N SER A 24 8.18 -2.30 -1.85
CA SER A 24 9.22 -3.27 -1.54
C SER A 24 8.70 -4.70 -1.46
N VAL A 25 7.39 -4.90 -1.51
CA VAL A 25 6.79 -6.24 -1.43
C VAL A 25 7.05 -6.99 -2.73
N SER A 26 7.53 -8.23 -2.60
CA SER A 26 7.73 -9.10 -3.76
C SER A 26 6.38 -9.35 -4.42
N GLY A 27 6.30 -9.11 -5.71
CA GLY A 27 5.05 -9.24 -6.47
C GLY A 27 4.35 -7.91 -6.74
N VAL A 28 4.76 -6.84 -6.07
CA VAL A 28 4.28 -5.49 -6.38
C VAL A 28 5.11 -4.91 -7.51
N VAL A 29 4.46 -4.48 -8.57
CA VAL A 29 5.11 -3.89 -9.73
C VAL A 29 5.34 -2.40 -9.50
N ALA A 30 4.35 -1.72 -8.95
CA ALA A 30 4.44 -0.29 -8.68
C ALA A 30 3.47 0.11 -7.58
N ALA A 31 3.80 1.17 -6.87
CA ALA A 31 2.92 1.77 -5.87
C ALA A 31 3.07 3.28 -5.96
N GLU A 32 1.94 3.99 -6.01
CA GLU A 32 1.98 5.45 -6.10
C GLU A 32 0.87 6.07 -5.27
N LEU A 33 1.12 7.30 -4.84
CA LEU A 33 0.12 8.07 -4.08
C LEU A 33 -0.99 8.53 -4.99
N VAL A 34 -2.22 8.47 -4.47
CA VAL A 34 -3.40 8.94 -5.20
C VAL A 34 -3.60 10.43 -4.88
N MET A 35 -3.63 11.26 -5.92
CA MET A 35 -3.82 12.70 -5.75
C MET A 35 -5.14 13.00 -5.06
N GLY A 36 -5.07 13.88 -4.07
CA GLY A 36 -6.27 14.35 -3.37
C GLY A 36 -6.87 13.39 -2.38
N ARG A 37 -6.22 12.24 -2.12
CA ARG A 37 -6.69 11.23 -1.18
C ARG A 37 -5.56 10.72 -0.32
N LYS A 38 -5.89 10.24 0.87
CA LYS A 38 -4.93 9.49 1.69
C LYS A 38 -5.01 8.02 1.27
N ALA A 39 -4.48 7.75 0.10
CA ALA A 39 -4.55 6.42 -0.50
C ALA A 39 -3.35 6.15 -1.38
N ILE A 40 -3.07 4.87 -1.58
CA ILE A 40 -1.99 4.40 -2.43
C ILE A 40 -2.56 3.43 -3.45
N ARG A 41 -2.23 3.66 -4.71
CA ARG A 41 -2.60 2.73 -5.78
C ARG A 41 -1.46 1.74 -5.97
N VAL A 42 -1.79 0.46 -5.92
CA VAL A 42 -0.81 -0.61 -6.01
C VAL A 42 -1.12 -1.47 -7.24
N TRP A 43 -0.12 -1.66 -8.09
CA TRP A 43 -0.20 -2.62 -9.20
C TRP A 43 0.60 -3.86 -8.80
N GLN A 44 -0.03 -5.02 -8.88
CA GLN A 44 0.56 -6.27 -8.37
C GLN A 44 0.19 -7.47 -9.22
N GLY A 45 0.97 -8.54 -9.06
CA GLY A 45 0.60 -9.83 -9.63
C GLY A 45 -0.59 -10.43 -8.90
N GLU A 46 -1.34 -11.28 -9.60
CA GLU A 46 -2.57 -11.86 -9.06
C GLU A 46 -2.33 -12.81 -7.89
N GLU A 47 -1.10 -13.31 -7.76
CA GLU A 47 -0.76 -14.25 -6.70
C GLU A 47 -0.55 -13.59 -5.34
N LEU A 48 -0.35 -12.28 -5.32
CA LEU A 48 -0.06 -11.56 -4.09
C LEU A 48 -1.35 -11.30 -3.32
N SER A 49 -1.40 -11.77 -2.07
CA SER A 49 -2.59 -11.65 -1.23
C SER A 49 -2.67 -10.28 -0.57
N GLU A 50 -3.89 -9.92 -0.16
CA GLU A 50 -4.10 -8.69 0.61
C GLU A 50 -3.37 -8.74 1.95
N SER A 51 -3.28 -9.94 2.56
CA SER A 51 -2.55 -10.11 3.82
C SER A 51 -1.09 -9.72 3.70
N ALA A 52 -0.45 -10.03 2.57
CA ALA A 52 0.94 -9.67 2.35
C ALA A 52 1.13 -8.16 2.33
N LEU A 53 0.19 -7.43 1.72
CA LEU A 53 0.23 -5.97 1.71
C LEU A 53 0.04 -5.40 3.12
N MET A 54 -0.92 -5.94 3.87
CA MET A 54 -1.18 -5.50 5.23
C MET A 54 0.00 -5.79 6.15
N ASP A 55 0.63 -6.95 6.00
CA ASP A 55 1.81 -7.31 6.80
C ASP A 55 2.97 -6.35 6.53
N ALA A 56 3.16 -5.97 5.28
CA ALA A 56 4.20 -5.01 4.92
C ALA A 56 3.94 -3.64 5.57
N LEU A 57 2.69 -3.20 5.58
CA LEU A 57 2.32 -1.94 6.21
C LEU A 57 2.53 -1.98 7.72
N HIS A 58 2.12 -3.07 8.37
CA HIS A 58 2.32 -3.24 9.81
C HIS A 58 3.80 -3.26 10.15
N GLY A 59 4.61 -3.92 9.34
CA GLY A 59 6.05 -3.95 9.53
C GLY A 59 6.71 -2.58 9.41
N ALA A 60 6.09 -1.67 8.66
CA ALA A 60 6.57 -0.30 8.53
C ALA A 60 5.98 0.64 9.60
N GLY A 61 5.18 0.10 10.53
CA GLY A 61 4.55 0.89 11.57
C GLY A 61 3.30 1.63 11.13
N VAL A 62 2.73 1.25 10.00
CA VAL A 62 1.52 1.89 9.48
C VAL A 62 0.31 1.04 9.89
N HIS A 63 -0.59 1.67 10.63
CA HIS A 63 -1.82 1.04 11.10
C HIS A 63 -3.02 1.81 10.57
N GLY A 64 -4.20 1.20 10.60
CA GLY A 64 -5.41 1.86 10.12
C GLY A 64 -5.57 1.86 8.61
N ALA A 65 -4.81 1.06 7.89
CA ALA A 65 -4.94 0.92 6.44
C ALA A 65 -6.07 -0.04 6.10
N GLN A 66 -6.77 0.26 5.01
CA GLN A 66 -7.84 -0.59 4.50
C GLN A 66 -7.68 -0.75 2.99
N ILE A 67 -7.90 -1.97 2.52
CA ILE A 67 -7.87 -2.26 1.08
C ILE A 67 -9.29 -2.15 0.55
N GLU A 68 -9.46 -1.28 -0.43
CA GLU A 68 -10.75 -1.05 -1.08
C GLU A 68 -11.08 -2.12 -2.10
#